data_4f68502ac9d4932001047931286352b1
#
_entry.id   4f68502ac9d4932001047931286352b1
#
_cell.length_a   1.000
_cell.length_b   1.000
_cell.length_c   1.000
_cell.angle_alpha   90.00
_cell.angle_beta   90.00
_cell.angle_gamma   90.00
#
_symmetry.space_group_name_H-M   'P 1'
#
loop_
_entity.id
_entity.type
_entity.pdbx_description
1 polymer ?
#
loop_
_entity_poly.entity_id
_entity_poly.type
_entity_poly.pdbx_seq_one_letter_code
_entity_poly.pdbx_strand_id
1 'polypeptide(L)'
;MHGKQKADKQKKSDKQKADKKKKAKKKKGTAPTAKSQPLSPEEQRRYDYYFLEAVKQKALRHYDVAFTLLQHCLSIQPYAASAHYELSQYYLFLKQPAQALQALEVAASEEPNNFWYQQALANLYLEQDEREKATTLLEQMTVTFPDRRDPLYSLLEIYNRTEQYDQVIGVLNRLEGFMGKNEQLSMEKYRIYLRMEDKSRAKQEIEALVNEYPAEARYRVFLGDFYLQQKKEEEAYRIYRSVLDEDPDNVLARYSLASYYETTGEKELYRQQIDSLLFNRKVEPQIKLGVMRQLIAENEQAETSDSTRIIKLFDRIMAEEPDEADLPMLYAQYLISKDMKEASLPVLRQIIEIDPANTAARLMLLSEAANKEKYEEIIQLCEAGVESNPDVPEFYFYLAIAYNHFERMDEAEAICRKALIHINPQTRKEIVSDFYNIIGDACHSKGKNQEAYEAYDKALEYNADNIGVLNNYAYYLSLERKELDKAEEMSYRTVKAEPQNATYLDTYAWILFVKGNYAQARIYIDEAIKNEKDPSSDILEHCGDIHAHTDDLEGALSYWKQALEKGSESKTLKRKISQKRYIAE
;
A
#
# COMPACT_ATOMS: atom_id res chain seq x y z
N MET A 1 7.47 78.30 -4.10
CA MET A 1 7.97 77.73 -5.37
C MET A 1 9.11 76.69 -5.23
N HIS A 2 9.30 76.04 -4.07
CA HIS A 2 10.42 75.09 -3.87
C HIS A 2 10.04 73.61 -3.86
N GLY A 3 8.74 73.26 -4.02
CA GLY A 3 8.28 71.87 -4.00
C GLY A 3 8.24 71.14 -5.35
N LYS A 4 8.04 71.85 -6.46
CA LYS A 4 7.91 71.28 -7.80
C LYS A 4 9.26 70.84 -8.44
N GLN A 5 10.35 71.50 -8.11
CA GLN A 5 11.66 71.15 -8.68
C GLN A 5 12.29 69.87 -8.11
N LYS A 6 11.92 69.40 -6.88
CA LYS A 6 12.40 68.13 -6.32
C LYS A 6 11.67 66.91 -6.90
N ALA A 7 10.39 67.04 -7.22
CA ALA A 7 9.60 65.95 -7.81
C ALA A 7 10.01 65.59 -9.25
N ASP A 8 10.38 66.63 -10.07
CA ASP A 8 10.83 66.38 -11.43
C ASP A 8 12.25 65.84 -11.56
N LYS A 9 13.15 66.13 -10.58
CA LYS A 9 14.47 65.48 -10.53
C LYS A 9 14.38 64.02 -10.11
N GLN A 10 13.44 63.63 -9.24
CA GLN A 10 13.26 62.26 -8.80
C GLN A 10 12.64 61.39 -9.91
N LYS A 11 11.65 61.90 -10.65
CA LYS A 11 11.07 61.21 -11.82
C LYS A 11 12.06 61.03 -12.99
N LYS A 12 13.01 61.95 -13.20
CA LYS A 12 14.07 61.79 -14.22
C LYS A 12 15.12 60.74 -13.77
N SER A 13 15.47 60.66 -12.48
CA SER A 13 16.38 59.67 -11.92
C SER A 13 15.81 58.26 -12.01
N ASP A 14 14.51 58.09 -11.69
CA ASP A 14 13.85 56.78 -11.72
C ASP A 14 13.59 56.30 -13.15
N LYS A 15 13.32 57.19 -14.11
CA LYS A 15 13.22 56.88 -15.53
C LYS A 15 14.57 56.47 -16.12
N GLN A 16 15.69 57.09 -15.73
CA GLN A 16 17.05 56.67 -16.15
C GLN A 16 17.50 55.36 -15.49
N LYS A 17 17.05 55.02 -14.26
CA LYS A 17 17.28 53.72 -13.63
C LYS A 17 16.43 52.62 -14.27
N ALA A 18 15.19 52.90 -14.69
CA ALA A 18 14.34 51.95 -15.39
C ALA A 18 14.86 51.64 -16.81
N ASP A 19 15.35 52.69 -17.54
CA ASP A 19 15.95 52.47 -18.87
C ASP A 19 17.34 51.77 -18.82
N LYS A 20 18.14 52.00 -17.75
CA LYS A 20 19.37 51.21 -17.51
C LYS A 20 19.08 49.77 -17.15
N LYS A 21 18.01 49.48 -16.36
CA LYS A 21 17.57 48.09 -16.07
C LYS A 21 17.00 47.41 -17.32
N LYS A 22 16.26 48.12 -18.19
CA LYS A 22 15.79 47.56 -19.49
C LYS A 22 16.95 47.33 -20.49
N LYS A 23 17.98 48.19 -20.51
CA LYS A 23 19.18 47.94 -21.33
C LYS A 23 20.09 46.86 -20.76
N ALA A 24 20.12 46.64 -19.43
CA ALA A 24 20.84 45.56 -18.81
C ALA A 24 20.15 44.18 -18.96
N LYS A 25 18.78 44.16 -18.99
CA LYS A 25 18.01 42.95 -19.35
C LYS A 25 18.06 42.59 -20.84
N LYS A 26 18.32 43.54 -21.74
CA LYS A 26 18.51 43.29 -23.18
C LYS A 26 19.92 42.88 -23.56
N LYS A 27 20.89 42.84 -22.61
CA LYS A 27 22.25 42.37 -22.82
C LYS A 27 22.59 41.04 -22.10
N LYS A 28 21.59 40.30 -21.58
CA LYS A 28 21.69 38.83 -21.45
C LYS A 28 21.16 38.23 -22.77
N GLY A 29 21.83 38.58 -23.83
CA GLY A 29 21.67 37.95 -25.12
C GLY A 29 22.22 36.53 -24.97
N THR A 30 21.45 35.58 -25.42
CA THR A 30 21.85 34.29 -25.92
C THR A 30 23.30 34.27 -26.34
N ALA A 31 24.11 33.44 -25.68
CA ALA A 31 25.42 33.10 -26.21
C ALA A 31 25.23 32.67 -27.67
N PRO A 32 26.09 33.05 -28.61
CA PRO A 32 25.98 32.56 -29.97
C PRO A 32 26.03 31.04 -29.89
N THR A 33 24.97 30.36 -30.32
CA THR A 33 24.95 28.93 -30.54
C THR A 33 26.08 28.65 -31.53
N ALA A 34 27.15 28.04 -31.04
CA ALA A 34 28.24 27.58 -31.90
C ALA A 34 27.64 26.42 -32.71
N LYS A 35 27.23 26.68 -33.93
CA LYS A 35 26.73 25.66 -34.85
C LYS A 35 27.86 24.67 -35.17
N SER A 36 27.52 23.39 -35.29
CA SER A 36 28.42 22.36 -35.74
C SER A 36 29.09 22.79 -37.05
N GLN A 37 30.42 22.86 -37.07
CA GLN A 37 31.16 23.11 -38.31
C GLN A 37 31.17 21.82 -39.14
N PRO A 38 31.12 21.93 -40.48
CA PRO A 38 31.23 20.75 -41.33
C PRO A 38 32.60 20.09 -41.12
N LEU A 39 32.56 18.80 -40.85
CA LEU A 39 33.77 17.97 -40.69
C LEU A 39 34.48 17.77 -42.03
N SER A 40 35.79 17.58 -41.98
CA SER A 40 36.53 17.05 -43.13
C SER A 40 36.07 15.63 -43.46
N PRO A 41 36.26 15.14 -44.70
CA PRO A 41 35.85 13.77 -45.07
C PRO A 41 36.49 12.66 -44.22
N GLU A 42 37.67 12.94 -43.63
CA GLU A 42 38.37 11.99 -42.75
C GLU A 42 37.76 12.02 -41.34
N GLU A 43 37.49 13.20 -40.79
CA GLU A 43 36.83 13.36 -39.50
C GLU A 43 35.39 12.79 -39.52
N GLN A 44 34.67 13.00 -40.65
CA GLN A 44 33.33 12.43 -40.81
C GLN A 44 33.39 10.89 -40.79
N ARG A 45 34.31 10.26 -41.51
CA ARG A 45 34.47 8.79 -41.49
C ARG A 45 34.82 8.26 -40.10
N ARG A 46 35.65 8.98 -39.35
CA ARG A 46 35.99 8.61 -37.97
C ARG A 46 34.78 8.78 -37.03
N TYR A 47 34.04 9.85 -37.18
CA TYR A 47 32.81 10.07 -36.41
C TYR A 47 31.79 8.95 -36.69
N ASP A 48 31.50 8.67 -37.94
CA ASP A 48 30.55 7.64 -38.37
C ASP A 48 30.96 6.26 -37.84
N TYR A 49 32.24 5.93 -37.88
CA TYR A 49 32.76 4.68 -37.34
C TYR A 49 32.51 4.56 -35.84
N TYR A 50 32.86 5.57 -35.05
CA TYR A 50 32.64 5.54 -33.60
C TYR A 50 31.17 5.53 -33.26
N PHE A 51 30.34 6.29 -33.94
CA PHE A 51 28.91 6.35 -33.69
C PHE A 51 28.22 5.02 -34.01
N LEU A 52 28.48 4.43 -35.17
CA LEU A 52 27.91 3.14 -35.53
C LEU A 52 28.40 2.00 -34.63
N GLU A 53 29.67 2.03 -34.22
CA GLU A 53 30.18 1.05 -33.25
C GLU A 53 29.54 1.25 -31.86
N ALA A 54 29.30 2.49 -31.42
CA ALA A 54 28.59 2.78 -30.19
C ALA A 54 27.17 2.21 -30.21
N VAL A 55 26.43 2.40 -31.30
CA VAL A 55 25.07 1.84 -31.48
C VAL A 55 25.10 0.31 -31.43
N LYS A 56 26.08 -0.31 -32.08
CA LYS A 56 26.30 -1.77 -32.05
C LYS A 56 26.62 -2.26 -30.64
N GLN A 57 27.52 -1.61 -29.91
CA GLN A 57 27.87 -1.98 -28.54
C GLN A 57 26.68 -1.81 -27.58
N LYS A 58 25.86 -0.78 -27.74
CA LYS A 58 24.59 -0.61 -27.02
C LYS A 58 23.67 -1.80 -27.28
N ALA A 59 23.54 -2.25 -28.54
CA ALA A 59 22.70 -3.40 -28.88
C ALA A 59 23.24 -4.71 -28.28
N LEU A 60 24.56 -4.84 -28.11
CA LEU A 60 25.21 -5.96 -27.41
C LEU A 60 25.23 -5.83 -25.89
N ARG A 61 24.62 -4.77 -25.33
CA ARG A 61 24.58 -4.43 -23.90
C ARG A 61 25.93 -4.10 -23.27
N HIS A 62 26.95 -3.76 -24.08
CA HIS A 62 28.26 -3.26 -23.63
C HIS A 62 28.15 -1.74 -23.42
N TYR A 63 27.43 -1.32 -22.39
CA TYR A 63 27.01 0.09 -22.17
C TYR A 63 28.18 1.03 -21.86
N ASP A 64 29.21 0.56 -21.17
CA ASP A 64 30.44 1.29 -20.84
C ASP A 64 31.27 1.61 -22.11
N VAL A 65 31.40 0.62 -22.98
CA VAL A 65 32.10 0.79 -24.27
C VAL A 65 31.31 1.77 -25.14
N ALA A 66 29.99 1.60 -25.26
CA ALA A 66 29.17 2.48 -26.05
C ALA A 66 29.22 3.93 -25.54
N PHE A 67 29.18 4.15 -24.24
CA PHE A 67 29.33 5.47 -23.63
C PHE A 67 30.66 6.13 -23.98
N THR A 68 31.78 5.38 -23.88
CA THR A 68 33.12 5.88 -24.22
C THR A 68 33.23 6.24 -25.70
N LEU A 69 32.67 5.42 -26.59
CA LEU A 69 32.66 5.69 -28.04
C LEU A 69 31.85 6.95 -28.37
N LEU A 70 30.71 7.19 -27.70
CA LEU A 70 29.93 8.42 -27.85
C LEU A 70 30.70 9.66 -27.37
N GLN A 71 31.49 9.55 -26.31
CA GLN A 71 32.39 10.63 -25.89
C GLN A 71 33.47 10.91 -26.93
N HIS A 72 34.01 9.87 -27.60
CA HIS A 72 34.91 10.05 -28.73
C HIS A 72 34.24 10.75 -29.92
N CYS A 73 32.94 10.47 -30.17
CA CYS A 73 32.19 11.23 -31.18
C CYS A 73 32.17 12.73 -30.85
N LEU A 74 31.94 13.10 -29.60
CA LEU A 74 31.93 14.51 -29.17
C LEU A 74 33.33 15.15 -29.18
N SER A 75 34.40 14.38 -29.06
CA SER A 75 35.75 14.91 -29.23
C SER A 75 36.07 15.32 -30.70
N ILE A 76 35.38 14.70 -31.66
CA ILE A 76 35.48 15.04 -33.09
C ILE A 76 34.50 16.15 -33.45
N GLN A 77 33.26 16.02 -33.01
CA GLN A 77 32.18 16.98 -33.26
C GLN A 77 31.44 17.34 -31.96
N PRO A 78 31.88 18.39 -31.25
CA PRO A 78 31.39 18.76 -29.94
C PRO A 78 29.88 19.05 -29.84
N TYR A 79 29.23 19.35 -30.96
CA TYR A 79 27.82 19.68 -31.05
C TYR A 79 27.01 18.65 -31.85
N ALA A 80 27.51 17.41 -31.96
CA ALA A 80 26.82 16.36 -32.69
C ALA A 80 25.51 15.98 -31.98
N ALA A 81 24.39 16.36 -32.55
CA ALA A 81 23.06 16.17 -31.97
C ALA A 81 22.76 14.72 -31.63
N SER A 82 23.07 13.79 -32.53
CA SER A 82 22.85 12.35 -32.34
C SER A 82 23.66 11.77 -31.18
N ALA A 83 24.94 12.17 -31.04
CA ALA A 83 25.77 11.71 -29.93
C ALA A 83 25.32 12.28 -28.58
N HIS A 84 24.91 13.54 -28.55
CA HIS A 84 24.32 14.15 -27.36
C HIS A 84 23.00 13.48 -26.93
N TYR A 85 22.11 13.20 -27.89
CA TYR A 85 20.86 12.50 -27.62
C TYR A 85 21.11 11.11 -27.03
N GLU A 86 22.00 10.33 -27.65
CA GLU A 86 22.33 9.01 -27.10
C GLU A 86 22.98 9.09 -25.72
N LEU A 87 23.92 10.02 -25.49
CA LEU A 87 24.54 10.21 -24.18
C LEU A 87 23.52 10.64 -23.09
N SER A 88 22.50 11.40 -23.46
CA SER A 88 21.48 11.79 -22.50
C SER A 88 20.79 10.60 -21.84
N GLN A 89 20.58 9.51 -22.59
CA GLN A 89 19.99 8.28 -22.08
C GLN A 89 20.89 7.61 -21.03
N TYR A 90 22.22 7.63 -21.27
CA TYR A 90 23.19 7.10 -20.29
C TYR A 90 23.25 7.97 -19.03
N TYR A 91 23.20 9.29 -19.18
CA TYR A 91 23.17 10.19 -18.02
C TYR A 91 21.91 9.99 -17.17
N LEU A 92 20.74 9.75 -17.78
CA LEU A 92 19.52 9.41 -17.04
C LEU A 92 19.67 8.08 -16.30
N PHE A 93 20.21 7.06 -16.96
CA PHE A 93 20.48 5.77 -16.32
C PHE A 93 21.45 5.89 -15.13
N LEU A 94 22.47 6.74 -15.26
CA LEU A 94 23.44 7.04 -14.19
C LEU A 94 22.91 8.00 -13.12
N LYS A 95 21.61 8.36 -13.17
CA LYS A 95 20.99 9.32 -12.25
C LYS A 95 21.67 10.70 -12.24
N GLN A 96 22.10 11.17 -13.40
CA GLN A 96 22.74 12.46 -13.63
C GLN A 96 21.86 13.38 -14.49
N PRO A 97 20.69 13.82 -13.99
CA PRO A 97 19.68 14.53 -14.78
C PRO A 97 20.16 15.88 -15.31
N ALA A 98 21.06 16.57 -14.61
CA ALA A 98 21.61 17.84 -15.09
C ALA A 98 22.47 17.68 -16.35
N GLN A 99 23.26 16.62 -16.44
CA GLN A 99 24.08 16.32 -17.63
C GLN A 99 23.20 15.82 -18.78
N ALA A 100 22.16 15.03 -18.47
CA ALA A 100 21.17 14.62 -19.46
C ALA A 100 20.46 15.84 -20.07
N LEU A 101 20.05 16.80 -19.23
CA LEU A 101 19.39 18.02 -19.67
C LEU A 101 20.30 18.84 -20.60
N GLN A 102 21.55 19.08 -20.21
CA GLN A 102 22.51 19.80 -21.03
C GLN A 102 22.72 19.10 -22.40
N ALA A 103 22.82 17.79 -22.41
CA ALA A 103 22.98 17.04 -23.65
C ALA A 103 21.74 17.13 -24.53
N LEU A 104 20.52 17.02 -23.99
CA LEU A 104 19.28 17.18 -24.76
C LEU A 104 19.08 18.61 -25.25
N GLU A 105 19.45 19.63 -24.48
CA GLU A 105 19.39 21.03 -24.92
C GLU A 105 20.30 21.26 -26.15
N VAL A 106 21.50 20.66 -26.16
CA VAL A 106 22.39 20.72 -27.35
C VAL A 106 21.75 19.97 -28.51
N ALA A 107 21.32 18.73 -28.34
CA ALA A 107 20.70 17.93 -29.39
C ALA A 107 19.49 18.63 -30.02
N ALA A 108 18.57 19.15 -29.20
CA ALA A 108 17.38 19.84 -29.65
C ALA A 108 17.66 21.20 -30.31
N SER A 109 18.72 21.91 -29.90
CA SER A 109 19.13 23.17 -30.51
C SER A 109 19.81 23.03 -31.86
N GLU A 110 20.63 21.98 -32.02
CA GLU A 110 21.32 21.69 -33.28
C GLU A 110 20.38 21.13 -34.36
N GLU A 111 19.41 20.30 -33.94
CA GLU A 111 18.38 19.73 -34.83
C GLU A 111 16.95 20.09 -34.36
N PRO A 112 16.52 21.35 -34.52
CA PRO A 112 15.22 21.79 -34.04
C PRO A 112 14.03 21.13 -34.73
N ASN A 113 14.24 20.55 -35.90
CA ASN A 113 13.22 19.82 -36.67
C ASN A 113 13.24 18.31 -36.39
N ASN A 114 14.00 17.84 -35.42
CA ASN A 114 13.98 16.47 -34.98
C ASN A 114 12.96 16.29 -33.82
N PHE A 115 11.82 15.69 -34.13
CA PHE A 115 10.75 15.49 -33.18
C PHE A 115 11.19 14.78 -31.88
N TRP A 116 12.01 13.73 -32.02
CA TRP A 116 12.40 12.89 -30.89
C TRP A 116 13.30 13.63 -29.89
N TYR A 117 14.18 14.51 -30.40
CA TYR A 117 15.04 15.32 -29.53
C TYR A 117 14.23 16.36 -28.75
N GLN A 118 13.29 17.01 -29.44
CA GLN A 118 12.38 17.97 -28.80
C GLN A 118 11.49 17.28 -27.75
N GLN A 119 10.93 16.11 -28.09
CA GLN A 119 10.07 15.37 -27.19
C GLN A 119 10.83 14.87 -25.94
N ALA A 120 12.05 14.35 -26.12
CA ALA A 120 12.87 13.92 -24.99
C ALA A 120 13.23 15.08 -24.06
N LEU A 121 13.55 16.27 -24.64
CA LEU A 121 13.83 17.47 -23.88
C LEU A 121 12.56 17.96 -23.11
N ALA A 122 11.40 17.95 -23.75
CA ALA A 122 10.14 18.34 -23.11
C ALA A 122 9.81 17.42 -21.94
N ASN A 123 9.98 16.09 -22.12
CA ASN A 123 9.75 15.11 -21.06
C ASN A 123 10.69 15.34 -19.87
N LEU A 124 11.98 15.58 -20.14
CA LEU A 124 12.95 15.82 -19.06
C LEU A 124 12.68 17.13 -18.31
N TYR A 125 12.20 18.19 -18.99
CA TYR A 125 11.73 19.40 -18.31
C TYR A 125 10.55 19.09 -17.38
N LEU A 126 9.62 18.23 -17.78
CA LEU A 126 8.49 17.83 -16.94
C LEU A 126 8.94 17.01 -15.71
N GLU A 127 9.87 16.07 -15.89
CA GLU A 127 10.43 15.27 -14.80
C GLU A 127 11.20 16.13 -13.77
N GLN A 128 11.79 17.25 -14.22
CA GLN A 128 12.49 18.21 -13.36
C GLN A 128 11.57 19.32 -12.81
N ASP A 129 10.27 19.22 -13.02
CA ASP A 129 9.26 20.23 -12.64
C ASP A 129 9.48 21.62 -13.28
N GLU A 130 10.25 21.68 -14.40
CA GLU A 130 10.46 22.91 -15.18
C GLU A 130 9.30 23.18 -16.15
N ARG A 131 8.07 23.26 -15.61
CA ARG A 131 6.81 23.30 -16.37
C ARG A 131 6.73 24.43 -17.39
N GLU A 132 7.24 25.62 -17.06
CA GLU A 132 7.22 26.77 -17.99
C GLU A 132 8.04 26.51 -19.25
N LYS A 133 9.24 25.87 -19.09
CA LYS A 133 10.08 25.52 -20.23
C LYS A 133 9.44 24.41 -21.06
N ALA A 134 8.90 23.37 -20.38
CA ALA A 134 8.21 22.28 -21.05
C ALA A 134 7.02 22.80 -21.88
N THR A 135 6.15 23.64 -21.29
CA THR A 135 4.99 24.22 -21.97
C THR A 135 5.41 25.06 -23.18
N THR A 136 6.45 25.89 -23.03
CA THR A 136 6.96 26.73 -24.13
C THR A 136 7.47 25.85 -25.28
N LEU A 137 8.23 24.81 -24.97
CA LEU A 137 8.76 23.88 -25.97
C LEU A 137 7.63 23.10 -26.66
N LEU A 138 6.69 22.55 -25.89
CA LEU A 138 5.56 21.80 -26.43
C LEU A 138 4.68 22.66 -27.34
N GLU A 139 4.41 23.93 -26.97
CA GLU A 139 3.70 24.86 -27.86
C GLU A 139 4.47 25.11 -29.16
N GLN A 140 5.79 25.26 -29.11
CA GLN A 140 6.62 25.36 -30.33
C GLN A 140 6.56 24.08 -31.17
N MET A 141 6.58 22.90 -30.50
CA MET A 141 6.48 21.61 -31.18
C MET A 141 5.15 21.44 -31.93
N THR A 142 4.05 21.97 -31.39
CA THR A 142 2.76 21.90 -32.11
C THR A 142 2.74 22.70 -33.40
N VAL A 143 3.61 23.72 -33.53
CA VAL A 143 3.76 24.52 -34.76
C VAL A 143 4.77 23.87 -35.70
N THR A 144 5.88 23.34 -35.15
CA THR A 144 6.96 22.73 -35.95
C THR A 144 6.58 21.35 -36.50
N PHE A 145 5.77 20.61 -35.76
CA PHE A 145 5.32 19.25 -36.09
C PHE A 145 3.78 19.18 -36.14
N PRO A 146 3.13 19.85 -37.08
CA PRO A 146 1.69 19.99 -37.11
C PRO A 146 0.93 18.67 -37.21
N ASP A 147 1.55 17.61 -37.71
CA ASP A 147 0.93 16.28 -37.86
C ASP A 147 1.08 15.39 -36.59
N ARG A 148 1.73 15.90 -35.54
CA ARG A 148 1.94 15.16 -34.30
C ARG A 148 0.95 15.59 -33.21
N ARG A 149 0.36 14.61 -32.54
CA ARG A 149 -0.61 14.84 -31.44
C ARG A 149 0.06 14.77 -30.07
N ASP A 150 1.19 14.11 -29.96
CA ASP A 150 1.89 13.90 -28.70
C ASP A 150 2.08 15.19 -27.88
N PRO A 151 2.54 16.31 -28.48
CA PRO A 151 2.67 17.58 -27.74
C PRO A 151 1.33 18.12 -27.21
N LEU A 152 0.21 17.88 -27.92
CA LEU A 152 -1.11 18.31 -27.47
C LEU A 152 -1.58 17.54 -26.25
N TYR A 153 -1.33 16.24 -26.17
CA TYR A 153 -1.66 15.44 -24.99
C TYR A 153 -0.84 15.87 -23.78
N SER A 154 0.47 16.12 -23.96
CA SER A 154 1.32 16.64 -22.89
C SER A 154 0.86 18.02 -22.40
N LEU A 155 0.48 18.93 -23.31
CA LEU A 155 -0.09 20.23 -22.96
C LEU A 155 -1.42 20.11 -22.22
N LEU A 156 -2.27 19.17 -22.64
CA LEU A 156 -3.56 18.90 -21.99
C LEU A 156 -3.35 18.48 -20.53
N GLU A 157 -2.39 17.62 -20.28
CA GLU A 157 -2.05 17.18 -18.92
C GLU A 157 -1.54 18.34 -18.06
N ILE A 158 -0.61 19.16 -18.60
CA ILE A 158 -0.04 20.31 -17.89
C ILE A 158 -1.14 21.31 -17.53
N TYR A 159 -1.96 21.70 -18.52
CA TYR A 159 -3.00 22.71 -18.34
C TYR A 159 -4.13 22.21 -17.42
N ASN A 160 -4.48 20.93 -17.45
CA ASN A 160 -5.43 20.35 -16.50
C ASN A 160 -4.89 20.37 -15.06
N ARG A 161 -3.63 19.97 -14.85
CA ARG A 161 -2.98 20.00 -13.53
C ARG A 161 -2.84 21.40 -12.95
N THR A 162 -2.71 22.39 -13.81
CA THR A 162 -2.55 23.81 -13.41
C THR A 162 -3.85 24.60 -13.47
N GLU A 163 -4.99 23.90 -13.71
CA GLU A 163 -6.34 24.48 -13.79
C GLU A 163 -6.48 25.63 -14.79
N GLN A 164 -5.67 25.61 -15.86
CA GLN A 164 -5.72 26.60 -16.93
C GLN A 164 -6.77 26.21 -17.96
N TYR A 165 -8.05 26.27 -17.58
CA TYR A 165 -9.17 25.72 -18.33
C TYR A 165 -9.35 26.33 -19.73
N ASP A 166 -9.08 27.62 -19.92
CA ASP A 166 -9.10 28.23 -21.25
C ASP A 166 -8.08 27.62 -22.20
N GLN A 167 -6.89 27.29 -21.69
CA GLN A 167 -5.85 26.58 -22.45
C GLN A 167 -6.24 25.14 -22.73
N VAL A 168 -6.86 24.45 -21.76
CA VAL A 168 -7.43 23.10 -21.94
C VAL A 168 -8.41 23.09 -23.11
N ILE A 169 -9.36 24.01 -23.14
CA ILE A 169 -10.32 24.15 -24.26
C ILE A 169 -9.59 24.42 -25.58
N GLY A 170 -8.58 25.28 -25.57
CA GLY A 170 -7.76 25.57 -26.75
C GLY A 170 -7.09 24.29 -27.30
N VAL A 171 -6.53 23.46 -26.43
CA VAL A 171 -5.91 22.18 -26.82
C VAL A 171 -6.96 21.17 -27.32
N LEU A 172 -8.11 21.06 -26.63
CA LEU A 172 -9.21 20.18 -27.05
C LEU A 172 -9.74 20.55 -28.43
N ASN A 173 -9.86 21.85 -28.75
CA ASN A 173 -10.26 22.33 -30.08
C ASN A 173 -9.23 21.95 -31.15
N ARG A 174 -7.92 22.02 -30.81
CA ARG A 174 -6.85 21.59 -31.73
C ARG A 174 -6.89 20.08 -31.97
N LEU A 175 -7.12 19.27 -30.92
CA LEU A 175 -7.32 17.81 -31.03
C LEU A 175 -8.55 17.49 -31.88
N GLU A 176 -9.66 18.20 -31.72
CA GLU A 176 -10.85 18.06 -32.54
C GLU A 176 -10.58 18.36 -34.03
N GLY A 177 -9.71 19.32 -34.29
CA GLY A 177 -9.25 19.61 -35.67
C GLY A 177 -8.52 18.42 -36.33
N PHE A 178 -7.82 17.58 -35.52
CA PHE A 178 -7.16 16.38 -36.01
C PHE A 178 -8.06 15.16 -36.14
N MET A 179 -8.88 14.93 -35.13
CA MET A 179 -9.63 13.67 -34.98
C MET A 179 -11.05 13.77 -35.48
N GLY A 180 -11.49 14.98 -35.83
CA GLY A 180 -12.88 15.32 -36.00
C GLY A 180 -13.61 15.44 -34.68
N LYS A 181 -14.83 15.94 -34.74
CA LYS A 181 -15.71 15.99 -33.57
C LYS A 181 -16.01 14.56 -33.12
N ASN A 182 -15.85 14.27 -31.85
CA ASN A 182 -16.13 12.96 -31.27
C ASN A 182 -16.63 13.11 -29.83
N GLU A 183 -17.30 12.07 -29.39
CA GLU A 183 -17.92 11.98 -28.07
C GLU A 183 -16.96 12.34 -26.93
N GLN A 184 -15.75 11.75 -26.94
CA GLN A 184 -14.80 11.90 -25.85
C GLN A 184 -14.34 13.36 -25.69
N LEU A 185 -14.04 14.04 -26.78
CA LEU A 185 -13.63 15.44 -26.76
C LEU A 185 -14.78 16.36 -26.34
N SER A 186 -16.01 16.12 -26.85
CA SER A 186 -17.17 16.91 -26.46
C SER A 186 -17.54 16.74 -24.98
N MET A 187 -17.48 15.52 -24.43
CA MET A 187 -17.68 15.27 -23.01
C MET A 187 -16.61 15.94 -22.15
N GLU A 188 -15.35 15.92 -22.57
CA GLU A 188 -14.29 16.60 -21.84
C GLU A 188 -14.48 18.12 -21.88
N LYS A 189 -14.82 18.72 -23.03
CA LYS A 189 -15.18 20.14 -23.13
C LYS A 189 -16.36 20.49 -22.22
N TYR A 190 -17.41 19.66 -22.21
CA TYR A 190 -18.57 19.84 -21.34
C TYR A 190 -18.15 19.90 -19.87
N ARG A 191 -17.32 18.97 -19.40
CA ARG A 191 -16.81 18.94 -18.02
C ARG A 191 -15.99 20.18 -17.68
N ILE A 192 -15.11 20.61 -18.61
CA ILE A 192 -14.28 21.80 -18.42
C ILE A 192 -15.15 23.07 -18.37
N TYR A 193 -16.14 23.21 -19.25
CA TYR A 193 -17.05 24.34 -19.20
C TYR A 193 -17.87 24.40 -17.90
N LEU A 194 -18.24 23.26 -17.33
CA LEU A 194 -18.87 23.21 -16.00
C LEU A 194 -17.91 23.72 -14.91
N ARG A 195 -16.64 23.31 -14.94
CA ARG A 195 -15.62 23.80 -13.99
C ARG A 195 -15.34 25.30 -14.14
N MET A 196 -15.44 25.82 -15.36
CA MET A 196 -15.33 27.27 -15.65
C MET A 196 -16.59 28.05 -15.28
N GLU A 197 -17.64 27.37 -14.82
CA GLU A 197 -18.97 27.92 -14.61
C GLU A 197 -19.60 28.55 -15.89
N ASP A 198 -19.07 28.18 -17.06
CA ASP A 198 -19.62 28.61 -18.36
C ASP A 198 -20.81 27.74 -18.77
N LYS A 199 -21.92 28.01 -18.13
CA LYS A 199 -23.18 27.31 -18.32
C LYS A 199 -23.69 27.32 -19.76
N SER A 200 -23.37 28.38 -20.52
CA SER A 200 -23.83 28.53 -21.90
C SER A 200 -23.11 27.54 -22.82
N ARG A 201 -21.77 27.50 -22.76
CA ARG A 201 -20.98 26.61 -23.60
C ARG A 201 -21.13 25.15 -23.14
N ALA A 202 -21.20 24.89 -21.83
CA ALA A 202 -21.51 23.57 -21.32
C ALA A 202 -22.82 23.02 -21.89
N LYS A 203 -23.89 23.82 -21.87
CA LYS A 203 -25.19 23.44 -22.45
C LYS A 203 -25.08 23.14 -23.95
N GLN A 204 -24.37 23.99 -24.71
CA GLN A 204 -24.18 23.77 -26.15
C GLN A 204 -23.48 22.46 -26.46
N GLU A 205 -22.45 22.08 -25.70
CA GLU A 205 -21.73 20.82 -25.91
C GLU A 205 -22.61 19.60 -25.62
N ILE A 206 -23.38 19.60 -24.52
CA ILE A 206 -24.22 18.46 -24.18
C ILE A 206 -25.44 18.35 -25.11
N GLU A 207 -26.05 19.50 -25.53
CA GLU A 207 -27.12 19.48 -26.53
C GLU A 207 -26.63 19.01 -27.90
N ALA A 208 -25.39 19.31 -28.28
CA ALA A 208 -24.78 18.81 -29.49
C ALA A 208 -24.63 17.28 -29.45
N LEU A 209 -24.19 16.72 -28.29
CA LEU A 209 -24.11 15.27 -28.11
C LEU A 209 -25.48 14.60 -28.17
N VAL A 210 -26.52 15.16 -27.55
CA VAL A 210 -27.89 14.64 -27.63
C VAL A 210 -28.38 14.59 -29.08
N ASN A 211 -28.07 15.61 -29.87
CA ASN A 211 -28.50 15.68 -31.29
C ASN A 211 -27.71 14.72 -32.20
N GLU A 212 -26.41 14.54 -31.92
CA GLU A 212 -25.55 13.70 -32.74
C GLU A 212 -25.72 12.20 -32.42
N TYR A 213 -26.03 11.90 -31.15
CA TYR A 213 -26.21 10.53 -30.66
C TYR A 213 -27.59 10.34 -30.00
N PRO A 214 -28.71 10.49 -30.73
CA PRO A 214 -30.06 10.46 -30.15
C PRO A 214 -30.45 9.11 -29.53
N ALA A 215 -29.81 8.01 -29.97
CA ALA A 215 -30.04 6.66 -29.42
C ALA A 215 -29.35 6.49 -28.04
N GLU A 216 -28.38 7.32 -27.71
CA GLU A 216 -27.63 7.24 -26.47
C GLU A 216 -28.34 7.99 -25.34
N ALA A 217 -29.18 7.31 -24.58
CA ALA A 217 -29.97 7.90 -23.48
C ALA A 217 -29.13 8.65 -22.45
N ARG A 218 -27.84 8.24 -22.26
CA ARG A 218 -26.94 8.86 -21.27
C ARG A 218 -26.74 10.37 -21.50
N TYR A 219 -26.71 10.85 -22.74
CA TYR A 219 -26.54 12.28 -23.01
C TYR A 219 -27.80 13.07 -22.65
N ARG A 220 -28.97 12.49 -22.86
CA ARG A 220 -30.23 13.07 -22.37
C ARG A 220 -30.22 13.17 -20.85
N VAL A 221 -29.78 12.13 -20.16
CA VAL A 221 -29.68 12.15 -18.69
C VAL A 221 -28.71 13.25 -18.23
N PHE A 222 -27.51 13.35 -18.83
CA PHE A 222 -26.56 14.42 -18.50
C PHE A 222 -27.12 15.82 -18.77
N LEU A 223 -27.95 15.98 -19.82
CA LEU A 223 -28.66 17.23 -20.05
C LEU A 223 -29.69 17.51 -18.94
N GLY A 224 -30.39 16.48 -18.47
CA GLY A 224 -31.27 16.54 -17.31
C GLY A 224 -30.52 16.97 -16.04
N ASP A 225 -29.36 16.33 -15.77
CA ASP A 225 -28.49 16.67 -14.63
C ASP A 225 -28.00 18.12 -14.71
N PHE A 226 -27.65 18.58 -15.92
CA PHE A 226 -27.32 20.00 -16.14
C PHE A 226 -28.49 20.93 -15.77
N TYR A 227 -29.72 20.61 -16.18
CA TYR A 227 -30.89 21.39 -15.82
C TYR A 227 -31.17 21.38 -14.32
N LEU A 228 -31.02 20.22 -13.66
CA LEU A 228 -31.20 20.09 -12.21
C LEU A 228 -30.21 20.99 -11.45
N GLN A 229 -28.94 20.99 -11.84
CA GLN A 229 -27.91 21.87 -11.27
C GLN A 229 -28.21 23.36 -11.50
N GLN A 230 -28.93 23.69 -12.57
CA GLN A 230 -29.40 25.06 -12.83
C GLN A 230 -30.73 25.40 -12.16
N LYS A 231 -31.25 24.54 -11.26
CA LYS A 231 -32.55 24.68 -10.58
C LYS A 231 -33.74 24.75 -11.56
N LYS A 232 -33.60 24.10 -12.71
CA LYS A 232 -34.65 23.91 -13.71
C LYS A 232 -35.26 22.53 -13.53
N GLU A 233 -35.94 22.37 -12.43
CA GLU A 233 -36.40 21.07 -11.91
C GLU A 233 -37.41 20.39 -12.85
N GLU A 234 -38.34 21.17 -13.44
CA GLU A 234 -39.34 20.61 -14.36
C GLU A 234 -38.72 20.07 -15.66
N GLU A 235 -37.74 20.78 -16.22
CA GLU A 235 -37.05 20.33 -17.43
C GLU A 235 -36.24 19.05 -17.16
N ALA A 236 -35.54 19.00 -16.03
CA ALA A 236 -34.80 17.80 -15.61
C ALA A 236 -35.73 16.59 -15.44
N TYR A 237 -36.83 16.76 -14.71
CA TYR A 237 -37.83 15.71 -14.49
C TYR A 237 -38.40 15.15 -15.80
N ARG A 238 -38.80 16.04 -16.73
CA ARG A 238 -39.34 15.63 -18.03
C ARG A 238 -38.34 14.77 -18.81
N ILE A 239 -37.07 15.13 -18.77
CA ILE A 239 -36.02 14.38 -19.46
C ILE A 239 -35.85 12.99 -18.83
N TYR A 240 -35.71 12.90 -17.52
CA TYR A 240 -35.56 11.61 -16.83
C TYR A 240 -36.76 10.70 -17.08
N ARG A 241 -37.97 11.26 -16.98
CA ARG A 241 -39.19 10.51 -17.29
C ARG A 241 -39.22 10.01 -18.74
N SER A 242 -38.85 10.85 -19.70
CA SER A 242 -38.84 10.43 -21.11
C SER A 242 -37.89 9.28 -21.37
N VAL A 243 -36.73 9.25 -20.69
CA VAL A 243 -35.78 8.14 -20.81
C VAL A 243 -36.34 6.87 -20.17
N LEU A 244 -36.97 6.99 -18.98
CA LEU A 244 -37.55 5.84 -18.26
C LEU A 244 -38.84 5.30 -18.92
N ASP A 245 -39.56 6.12 -19.68
CA ASP A 245 -40.71 5.70 -20.47
C ASP A 245 -40.27 4.83 -21.70
N GLU A 246 -39.09 5.10 -22.25
CA GLU A 246 -38.47 4.31 -23.33
C GLU A 246 -37.76 3.04 -22.79
N ASP A 247 -37.00 3.20 -21.68
CA ASP A 247 -36.26 2.14 -21.02
C ASP A 247 -36.49 2.23 -19.50
N PRO A 248 -37.49 1.50 -18.98
CA PRO A 248 -37.81 1.49 -17.55
C PRO A 248 -36.70 0.99 -16.65
N ASP A 249 -35.72 0.25 -17.17
CA ASP A 249 -34.58 -0.30 -16.44
C ASP A 249 -33.32 0.59 -16.56
N ASN A 250 -33.42 1.76 -17.17
CA ASN A 250 -32.28 2.66 -17.34
C ASN A 250 -31.73 3.13 -16.00
N VAL A 251 -30.58 2.55 -15.63
CA VAL A 251 -29.94 2.75 -14.33
C VAL A 251 -29.56 4.21 -14.09
N LEU A 252 -28.98 4.86 -15.12
CA LEU A 252 -28.50 6.25 -15.02
C LEU A 252 -29.68 7.22 -14.82
N ALA A 253 -30.74 7.06 -15.62
CA ALA A 253 -31.93 7.91 -15.50
C ALA A 253 -32.62 7.71 -14.15
N ARG A 254 -32.64 6.49 -13.62
CA ARG A 254 -33.23 6.18 -12.32
C ARG A 254 -32.43 6.81 -11.17
N TYR A 255 -31.10 6.75 -11.28
CA TYR A 255 -30.20 7.38 -10.32
C TYR A 255 -30.36 8.91 -10.31
N SER A 256 -30.36 9.53 -11.50
CA SER A 256 -30.58 10.97 -11.62
C SER A 256 -31.98 11.40 -11.17
N LEU A 257 -33.01 10.57 -11.40
CA LEU A 257 -34.36 10.82 -10.86
C LEU A 257 -34.40 10.70 -9.33
N ALA A 258 -33.64 9.78 -8.75
CA ALA A 258 -33.47 9.73 -7.29
C ALA A 258 -32.85 11.03 -6.75
N SER A 259 -31.74 11.48 -7.35
CA SER A 259 -31.11 12.75 -6.99
C SER A 259 -32.05 13.97 -7.17
N TYR A 260 -32.91 13.94 -8.18
CA TYR A 260 -33.99 14.94 -8.33
C TYR A 260 -34.93 14.94 -7.13
N TYR A 261 -35.46 13.77 -6.72
CA TYR A 261 -36.37 13.68 -5.58
C TYR A 261 -35.71 14.03 -4.24
N GLU A 262 -34.41 13.75 -4.11
CA GLU A 262 -33.63 14.21 -2.96
C GLU A 262 -33.57 15.74 -2.91
N THR A 263 -33.25 16.38 -4.03
CA THR A 263 -33.13 17.84 -4.18
C THR A 263 -34.48 18.55 -3.92
N THR A 264 -35.58 17.97 -4.40
CA THR A 264 -36.94 18.52 -4.22
C THR A 264 -37.57 18.17 -2.87
N GLY A 265 -36.90 17.32 -2.06
CA GLY A 265 -37.35 16.92 -0.72
C GLY A 265 -38.43 15.85 -0.71
N GLU A 266 -38.68 15.17 -1.81
CA GLU A 266 -39.68 14.09 -1.96
C GLU A 266 -39.12 12.75 -1.48
N LYS A 267 -38.89 12.63 -0.17
CA LYS A 267 -38.17 11.53 0.46
C LYS A 267 -38.71 10.13 0.14
N GLU A 268 -40.03 9.99 0.00
CA GLU A 268 -40.62 8.68 -0.28
C GLU A 268 -40.36 8.23 -1.73
N LEU A 269 -40.45 9.16 -2.68
CA LEU A 269 -40.12 8.88 -4.07
C LEU A 269 -38.62 8.62 -4.27
N TYR A 270 -37.75 9.35 -3.54
CA TYR A 270 -36.32 9.06 -3.47
C TYR A 270 -36.08 7.60 -3.04
N ARG A 271 -36.69 7.17 -1.93
CA ARG A 271 -36.56 5.81 -1.43
C ARG A 271 -37.00 4.76 -2.45
N GLN A 272 -38.10 4.98 -3.13
CA GLN A 272 -38.61 4.08 -4.17
C GLN A 272 -37.62 3.92 -5.34
N GLN A 273 -36.97 5.02 -5.76
CA GLN A 273 -35.96 4.92 -6.84
C GLN A 273 -34.71 4.17 -6.35
N ILE A 274 -34.24 4.44 -5.15
CA ILE A 274 -33.10 3.74 -4.52
C ILE A 274 -33.40 2.24 -4.37
N ASP A 275 -34.56 1.87 -3.83
CA ASP A 275 -34.97 0.47 -3.71
C ASP A 275 -35.03 -0.22 -5.08
N SER A 276 -35.55 0.49 -6.09
CA SER A 276 -35.59 -0.03 -7.44
C SER A 276 -34.19 -0.27 -8.04
N LEU A 277 -33.21 0.56 -7.70
CA LEU A 277 -31.81 0.35 -8.13
C LEU A 277 -31.17 -0.83 -7.39
N LEU A 278 -31.33 -0.88 -6.06
CA LEU A 278 -30.68 -1.91 -5.24
C LEU A 278 -31.18 -3.32 -5.52
N PHE A 279 -32.51 -3.47 -5.78
CA PHE A 279 -33.15 -4.76 -5.96
C PHE A 279 -33.47 -5.14 -7.42
N ASN A 280 -32.98 -4.37 -8.39
CA ASN A 280 -33.02 -4.76 -9.78
C ASN A 280 -31.81 -5.64 -10.10
N ARG A 281 -32.06 -6.88 -10.56
CA ARG A 281 -31.00 -7.85 -10.94
C ARG A 281 -30.18 -7.43 -12.16
N LYS A 282 -30.69 -6.50 -12.98
CA LYS A 282 -29.99 -5.97 -14.16
C LYS A 282 -28.98 -4.88 -13.80
N VAL A 283 -29.03 -4.34 -12.58
CA VAL A 283 -28.09 -3.31 -12.11
C VAL A 283 -26.79 -3.97 -11.67
N GLU A 284 -25.68 -3.51 -12.25
CA GLU A 284 -24.35 -4.01 -11.94
C GLU A 284 -24.02 -3.88 -10.44
N PRO A 285 -23.38 -4.88 -9.84
CA PRO A 285 -23.02 -4.89 -8.42
C PRO A 285 -22.24 -3.65 -7.97
N GLN A 286 -21.35 -3.14 -8.83
CA GLN A 286 -20.55 -1.93 -8.53
C GLN A 286 -21.42 -0.67 -8.38
N ILE A 287 -22.52 -0.57 -9.12
CA ILE A 287 -23.47 0.54 -8.98
C ILE A 287 -24.23 0.42 -7.66
N LYS A 288 -24.72 -0.78 -7.32
CA LYS A 288 -25.36 -1.04 -6.02
C LYS A 288 -24.43 -0.73 -4.87
N LEU A 289 -23.15 -1.10 -4.98
CA LEU A 289 -22.10 -0.78 -4.01
C LEU A 289 -21.93 0.74 -3.84
N GLY A 290 -21.91 1.50 -4.94
CA GLY A 290 -21.85 2.96 -4.93
C GLY A 290 -23.06 3.59 -4.23
N VAL A 291 -24.25 3.11 -4.54
CA VAL A 291 -25.50 3.57 -3.89
C VAL A 291 -25.48 3.30 -2.38
N MET A 292 -25.07 2.09 -1.96
CA MET A 292 -25.01 1.75 -0.55
C MET A 292 -23.97 2.58 0.21
N ARG A 293 -22.79 2.83 -0.39
CA ARG A 293 -21.78 3.73 0.20
C ARG A 293 -22.30 5.14 0.39
N GLN A 294 -23.04 5.67 -0.60
CA GLN A 294 -23.66 6.98 -0.48
C GLN A 294 -24.70 7.04 0.63
N LEU A 295 -25.61 6.05 0.69
CA LEU A 295 -26.62 5.96 1.75
C LEU A 295 -26.01 5.88 3.16
N ILE A 296 -24.90 5.15 3.31
CA ILE A 296 -24.14 5.10 4.56
C ILE A 296 -23.60 6.49 4.90
N ALA A 297 -22.97 7.17 3.94
CA ALA A 297 -22.40 8.50 4.16
C ALA A 297 -23.47 9.53 4.54
N GLU A 298 -24.61 9.53 3.86
CA GLU A 298 -25.77 10.38 4.19
C GLU A 298 -26.29 10.12 5.59
N ASN A 299 -26.40 8.83 5.96
CA ASN A 299 -26.86 8.43 7.30
C ASN A 299 -25.89 8.85 8.42
N GLU A 300 -24.57 8.78 8.16
CA GLU A 300 -23.55 9.19 9.13
C GLU A 300 -23.49 10.73 9.31
N GLN A 301 -23.85 11.50 8.27
CA GLN A 301 -23.89 12.96 8.31
C GLN A 301 -25.21 13.51 8.88
N ALA A 302 -26.25 12.67 9.00
CA ALA A 302 -27.54 13.10 9.54
C ALA A 302 -27.46 13.36 11.05
N GLU A 303 -28.17 14.38 11.53
CA GLU A 303 -28.27 14.70 12.98
C GLU A 303 -28.78 13.53 13.81
N THR A 304 -29.60 12.64 13.21
CA THR A 304 -30.09 11.40 13.80
C THR A 304 -29.74 10.24 12.89
N SER A 305 -28.59 9.61 13.15
CA SER A 305 -28.15 8.42 12.42
C SER A 305 -29.07 7.23 12.74
N ASP A 306 -29.72 6.65 11.72
CA ASP A 306 -30.57 5.46 11.84
C ASP A 306 -29.93 4.26 11.12
N SER A 307 -29.13 3.49 11.85
CA SER A 307 -28.48 2.29 11.32
C SER A 307 -29.49 1.18 10.94
N THR A 308 -30.68 1.21 11.51
CA THR A 308 -31.70 0.16 11.29
C THR A 308 -32.13 0.08 9.82
N ARG A 309 -32.27 1.24 9.17
CA ARG A 309 -32.63 1.29 7.74
C ARG A 309 -31.52 0.69 6.88
N ILE A 310 -30.28 1.07 7.11
CA ILE A 310 -29.12 0.59 6.35
C ILE A 310 -28.98 -0.94 6.51
N ILE A 311 -29.11 -1.45 7.74
CA ILE A 311 -29.06 -2.88 8.03
C ILE A 311 -30.17 -3.63 7.26
N LYS A 312 -31.43 -3.13 7.29
CA LYS A 312 -32.55 -3.76 6.58
C LYS A 312 -32.32 -3.81 5.06
N LEU A 313 -31.71 -2.79 4.49
CA LEU A 313 -31.34 -2.81 3.06
C LEU A 313 -30.30 -3.89 2.77
N PHE A 314 -29.27 -3.98 3.58
CA PHE A 314 -28.26 -5.03 3.46
C PHE A 314 -28.86 -6.43 3.66
N ASP A 315 -29.65 -6.64 4.70
CA ASP A 315 -30.31 -7.94 4.96
C ASP A 315 -31.13 -8.40 3.75
N ARG A 316 -31.82 -7.46 3.09
CA ARG A 316 -32.60 -7.76 1.90
C ARG A 316 -31.70 -8.05 0.68
N ILE A 317 -30.56 -7.35 0.53
CA ILE A 317 -29.57 -7.63 -0.51
C ILE A 317 -28.96 -9.03 -0.29
N MET A 318 -28.61 -9.34 0.96
CA MET A 318 -28.05 -10.65 1.32
C MET A 318 -29.03 -11.82 1.07
N ALA A 319 -30.33 -11.57 1.25
CA ALA A 319 -31.37 -12.56 0.98
C ALA A 319 -31.54 -12.89 -0.53
N GLU A 320 -30.99 -12.06 -1.43
CA GLU A 320 -30.94 -12.33 -2.89
C GLU A 320 -29.72 -13.16 -3.32
N GLU A 321 -28.91 -13.65 -2.37
CA GLU A 321 -27.72 -14.47 -2.59
C GLU A 321 -26.76 -13.82 -3.60
N PRO A 322 -26.05 -12.74 -3.23
CA PRO A 322 -25.15 -12.03 -4.13
C PRO A 322 -24.01 -12.93 -4.62
N ASP A 323 -23.70 -12.85 -5.93
CA ASP A 323 -22.63 -13.62 -6.55
C ASP A 323 -21.23 -12.99 -6.37
N GLU A 324 -21.17 -11.75 -5.87
CA GLU A 324 -19.93 -10.99 -5.65
C GLU A 324 -19.76 -10.62 -4.18
N ALA A 325 -18.50 -10.62 -3.71
CA ALA A 325 -18.15 -10.40 -2.31
C ALA A 325 -18.19 -8.91 -1.87
N ASP A 326 -18.20 -7.95 -2.79
CA ASP A 326 -18.03 -6.53 -2.48
C ASP A 326 -19.14 -5.94 -1.61
N LEU A 327 -20.41 -6.21 -1.93
CA LEU A 327 -21.55 -5.76 -1.13
C LEU A 327 -21.62 -6.44 0.24
N PRO A 328 -21.50 -7.79 0.33
CA PRO A 328 -21.33 -8.47 1.61
C PRO A 328 -20.18 -7.92 2.45
N MET A 329 -19.02 -7.61 1.83
CA MET A 329 -17.88 -7.04 2.55
C MET A 329 -18.19 -5.64 3.09
N LEU A 330 -18.85 -4.78 2.32
CA LEU A 330 -19.31 -3.48 2.81
C LEU A 330 -20.27 -3.64 4.00
N TYR A 331 -21.18 -4.64 3.94
CA TYR A 331 -22.09 -4.93 5.04
C TYR A 331 -21.36 -5.39 6.31
N ALA A 332 -20.42 -6.33 6.18
CA ALA A 332 -19.63 -6.80 7.31
C ALA A 332 -18.84 -5.64 7.97
N GLN A 333 -18.20 -4.79 7.15
CA GLN A 333 -17.49 -3.60 7.63
C GLN A 333 -18.44 -2.61 8.34
N TYR A 334 -19.64 -2.39 7.80
CA TYR A 334 -20.63 -1.53 8.41
C TYR A 334 -21.09 -2.06 9.78
N LEU A 335 -21.39 -3.37 9.89
CA LEU A 335 -21.74 -4.00 11.17
C LEU A 335 -20.61 -3.87 12.20
N ILE A 336 -19.37 -4.10 11.80
CA ILE A 336 -18.21 -3.95 12.68
C ILE A 336 -18.05 -2.50 13.14
N SER A 337 -18.24 -1.52 12.25
CA SER A 337 -18.18 -0.09 12.60
C SER A 337 -19.25 0.34 13.61
N LYS A 338 -20.35 -0.41 13.69
CA LYS A 338 -21.46 -0.21 14.65
C LYS A 338 -21.33 -1.09 15.90
N ASP A 339 -20.17 -1.69 16.14
CA ASP A 339 -19.89 -2.62 17.25
C ASP A 339 -20.77 -3.88 17.25
N MET A 340 -21.31 -4.25 16.09
CA MET A 340 -22.15 -5.44 15.89
C MET A 340 -21.34 -6.62 15.35
N LYS A 341 -20.21 -6.93 15.98
CA LYS A 341 -19.25 -7.95 15.51
C LYS A 341 -19.90 -9.33 15.32
N GLU A 342 -20.69 -9.79 16.27
CA GLU A 342 -21.36 -11.10 16.18
C GLU A 342 -22.26 -11.19 14.94
N ALA A 343 -22.96 -10.11 14.58
CA ALA A 343 -23.81 -10.07 13.40
C ALA A 343 -23.00 -10.09 12.09
N SER A 344 -21.73 -9.67 12.10
CA SER A 344 -20.87 -9.71 10.93
C SER A 344 -20.36 -11.13 10.59
N LEU A 345 -20.29 -12.05 11.56
CA LEU A 345 -19.70 -13.37 11.34
C LEU A 345 -20.43 -14.22 10.28
N PRO A 346 -21.77 -14.32 10.24
CA PRO A 346 -22.47 -15.02 9.17
C PRO A 346 -22.18 -14.41 7.79
N VAL A 347 -22.10 -13.08 7.72
CA VAL A 347 -21.80 -12.36 6.48
C VAL A 347 -20.38 -12.67 6.00
N LEU A 348 -19.40 -12.66 6.93
CA LEU A 348 -18.02 -13.01 6.62
C LEU A 348 -17.88 -14.47 6.13
N ARG A 349 -18.65 -15.40 6.69
CA ARG A 349 -18.69 -16.80 6.21
C ARG A 349 -19.25 -16.88 4.79
N GLN A 350 -20.33 -16.17 4.51
CA GLN A 350 -20.88 -16.11 3.15
C GLN A 350 -19.86 -15.51 2.16
N ILE A 351 -19.06 -14.52 2.55
CA ILE A 351 -18.03 -13.95 1.69
C ILE A 351 -16.99 -15.01 1.30
N ILE A 352 -16.50 -15.82 2.23
CA ILE A 352 -15.52 -16.87 1.90
C ILE A 352 -16.12 -18.07 1.15
N GLU A 353 -17.44 -18.22 1.15
CA GLU A 353 -18.15 -19.17 0.27
C GLU A 353 -18.24 -18.65 -1.16
N ILE A 354 -18.51 -17.35 -1.35
CA ILE A 354 -18.54 -16.67 -2.67
C ILE A 354 -17.13 -16.57 -3.25
N ASP A 355 -16.19 -16.11 -2.45
CA ASP A 355 -14.79 -15.90 -2.83
C ASP A 355 -13.86 -16.57 -1.81
N PRO A 356 -13.50 -17.85 -2.03
CA PRO A 356 -12.59 -18.58 -1.14
C PRO A 356 -11.20 -17.94 -1.00
N ALA A 357 -10.78 -17.09 -1.94
CA ALA A 357 -9.53 -16.37 -1.89
C ALA A 357 -9.62 -15.02 -1.14
N ASN A 358 -10.77 -14.68 -0.56
CA ASN A 358 -10.95 -13.44 0.20
C ASN A 358 -10.18 -13.46 1.52
N THR A 359 -8.94 -13.02 1.46
CA THR A 359 -8.04 -12.95 2.62
C THR A 359 -8.60 -12.10 3.76
N ALA A 360 -9.22 -10.96 3.44
CA ALA A 360 -9.71 -10.03 4.45
C ALA A 360 -10.81 -10.65 5.31
N ALA A 361 -11.83 -11.26 4.69
CA ALA A 361 -12.91 -11.92 5.41
C ALA A 361 -12.39 -13.09 6.25
N ARG A 362 -11.50 -13.89 5.69
CA ARG A 362 -10.90 -15.04 6.38
C ARG A 362 -10.07 -14.63 7.59
N LEU A 363 -9.25 -13.57 7.48
CA LEU A 363 -8.49 -13.04 8.62
C LEU A 363 -9.38 -12.44 9.71
N MET A 364 -10.51 -11.80 9.35
CA MET A 364 -11.48 -11.32 10.33
C MET A 364 -12.11 -12.47 11.11
N LEU A 365 -12.53 -13.54 10.44
CA LEU A 365 -13.04 -14.75 11.08
C LEU A 365 -11.98 -15.41 11.96
N LEU A 366 -10.75 -15.50 11.47
CA LEU A 366 -9.62 -16.07 12.19
C LEU A 366 -9.28 -15.29 13.46
N SER A 367 -9.31 -13.96 13.40
CA SER A 367 -9.10 -13.10 14.57
C SER A 367 -10.16 -13.36 15.64
N GLU A 368 -11.41 -13.54 15.26
CA GLU A 368 -12.49 -13.82 16.20
C GLU A 368 -12.39 -15.23 16.79
N ALA A 369 -12.03 -16.23 15.95
CA ALA A 369 -11.83 -17.60 16.41
C ALA A 369 -10.65 -17.68 17.40
N ALA A 370 -9.55 -16.94 17.11
CA ALA A 370 -8.39 -16.85 18.00
C ALA A 370 -8.73 -16.19 19.34
N ASN A 371 -9.47 -15.07 19.32
CA ASN A 371 -9.92 -14.41 20.56
C ASN A 371 -10.82 -15.28 21.44
N LYS A 372 -11.54 -16.24 20.84
CA LYS A 372 -12.42 -17.17 21.53
C LYS A 372 -11.78 -18.54 21.76
N GLU A 373 -10.50 -18.70 21.46
CA GLU A 373 -9.73 -19.96 21.60
C GLU A 373 -10.40 -21.15 20.92
N LYS A 374 -11.02 -20.92 19.74
CA LYS A 374 -11.71 -21.96 18.96
C LYS A 374 -10.74 -22.65 17.99
N TYR A 375 -9.88 -23.48 18.51
CA TYR A 375 -8.76 -24.06 17.75
C TYR A 375 -9.20 -24.93 16.58
N GLU A 376 -10.31 -25.66 16.65
CA GLU A 376 -10.85 -26.42 15.53
C GLU A 376 -11.31 -25.49 14.38
N GLU A 377 -11.97 -24.36 14.69
CA GLU A 377 -12.36 -23.35 13.69
C GLU A 377 -11.12 -22.68 13.08
N ILE A 378 -10.08 -22.42 13.88
CA ILE A 378 -8.79 -21.90 13.41
C ILE A 378 -8.18 -22.85 12.38
N ILE A 379 -8.13 -24.16 12.65
CA ILE A 379 -7.59 -25.17 11.71
C ILE A 379 -8.34 -25.11 10.38
N GLN A 380 -9.67 -25.16 10.40
CA GLN A 380 -10.49 -25.14 9.18
C GLN A 380 -10.27 -23.87 8.35
N LEU A 381 -10.27 -22.70 9.01
CA LEU A 381 -10.05 -21.41 8.34
C LEU A 381 -8.65 -21.31 7.74
N CYS A 382 -7.63 -21.78 8.47
CA CYS A 382 -6.24 -21.68 8.06
C CYS A 382 -5.86 -22.70 6.99
N GLU A 383 -6.33 -23.96 7.07
CA GLU A 383 -6.08 -24.96 6.02
C GLU A 383 -6.61 -24.47 4.67
N ALA A 384 -7.88 -24.02 4.62
CA ALA A 384 -8.45 -23.42 3.41
C ALA A 384 -7.73 -22.12 3.00
N GLY A 385 -7.24 -21.34 3.98
CA GLY A 385 -6.46 -20.11 3.73
C GLY A 385 -5.11 -20.41 3.09
N VAL A 386 -4.37 -21.39 3.58
CA VAL A 386 -3.08 -21.84 3.01
C VAL A 386 -3.24 -22.38 1.59
N GLU A 387 -4.38 -23.00 1.28
CA GLU A 387 -4.67 -23.51 -0.07
C GLU A 387 -4.97 -22.37 -1.05
N SER A 388 -5.83 -21.41 -0.64
CA SER A 388 -6.30 -20.33 -1.50
C SER A 388 -5.31 -19.16 -1.61
N ASN A 389 -4.54 -18.88 -0.55
CA ASN A 389 -3.64 -17.74 -0.41
C ASN A 389 -2.31 -18.16 0.22
N PRO A 390 -1.47 -18.92 -0.48
CA PRO A 390 -0.24 -19.49 0.08
C PRO A 390 0.81 -18.44 0.49
N ASP A 391 0.69 -17.21 0.03
CA ASP A 391 1.63 -16.13 0.34
C ASP A 391 1.25 -15.33 1.62
N VAL A 392 0.18 -15.76 2.34
CA VAL A 392 -0.27 -15.11 3.57
C VAL A 392 0.27 -15.85 4.79
N PRO A 393 1.32 -15.34 5.46
CA PRO A 393 2.02 -16.05 6.53
C PRO A 393 1.17 -16.25 7.80
N GLU A 394 0.19 -15.39 8.03
CA GLU A 394 -0.71 -15.47 9.19
C GLU A 394 -1.48 -16.80 9.24
N PHE A 395 -1.89 -17.36 8.09
CA PHE A 395 -2.59 -18.64 8.07
C PHE A 395 -1.70 -19.79 8.55
N TYR A 396 -0.43 -19.79 8.16
CA TYR A 396 0.53 -20.81 8.63
C TYR A 396 0.81 -20.66 10.13
N PHE A 397 0.94 -19.44 10.60
CA PHE A 397 1.24 -19.14 12.00
C PHE A 397 0.13 -19.63 12.94
N TYR A 398 -1.12 -19.22 12.68
CA TYR A 398 -2.24 -19.64 13.50
C TYR A 398 -2.53 -21.12 13.39
N LEU A 399 -2.30 -21.73 12.22
CA LEU A 399 -2.43 -23.17 12.04
C LEU A 399 -1.39 -23.94 12.88
N ALA A 400 -0.16 -23.47 12.91
CA ALA A 400 0.89 -24.06 13.72
C ALA A 400 0.58 -23.95 15.22
N ILE A 401 0.08 -22.79 15.68
CA ILE A 401 -0.37 -22.61 17.07
C ILE A 401 -1.50 -23.60 17.39
N ALA A 402 -2.49 -23.75 16.51
CA ALA A 402 -3.61 -24.65 16.74
C ALA A 402 -3.16 -26.12 16.76
N TYR A 403 -2.21 -26.53 15.91
CA TYR A 403 -1.62 -27.86 15.96
C TYR A 403 -0.84 -28.08 17.26
N ASN A 404 -0.07 -27.11 17.73
CA ASN A 404 0.63 -27.20 19.03
C ASN A 404 -0.35 -27.34 20.19
N HIS A 405 -1.50 -26.62 20.16
CA HIS A 405 -2.52 -26.77 21.21
C HIS A 405 -3.07 -28.20 21.31
N PHE A 406 -3.15 -28.92 20.19
CA PHE A 406 -3.56 -30.33 20.14
C PHE A 406 -2.38 -31.30 20.22
N GLU A 407 -1.20 -30.87 20.63
CA GLU A 407 0.04 -31.67 20.72
C GLU A 407 0.46 -32.33 19.39
N ARG A 408 -0.01 -31.77 18.26
CA ARG A 408 0.29 -32.24 16.89
C ARG A 408 1.59 -31.60 16.38
N MET A 409 2.70 -31.92 17.08
CA MET A 409 4.01 -31.27 16.84
C MET A 409 4.58 -31.52 15.43
N ASP A 410 4.30 -32.69 14.84
CA ASP A 410 4.76 -33.02 13.49
C ASP A 410 4.10 -32.13 12.44
N GLU A 411 2.79 -31.89 12.57
CA GLU A 411 2.05 -31.03 11.68
C GLU A 411 2.42 -29.55 11.89
N ALA A 412 2.65 -29.13 13.13
CA ALA A 412 3.11 -27.77 13.42
C ALA A 412 4.47 -27.49 12.79
N GLU A 413 5.42 -28.41 12.90
CA GLU A 413 6.72 -28.29 12.22
C GLU A 413 6.56 -28.26 10.69
N ALA A 414 5.80 -29.20 10.13
CA ALA A 414 5.61 -29.30 8.68
C ALA A 414 5.00 -28.04 8.08
N ILE A 415 3.99 -27.46 8.73
CA ILE A 415 3.34 -26.24 8.24
C ILE A 415 4.26 -25.02 8.34
N CYS A 416 5.07 -24.89 9.39
CA CYS A 416 6.07 -23.85 9.50
C CYS A 416 7.15 -23.96 8.41
N ARG A 417 7.65 -25.18 8.15
CA ARG A 417 8.60 -25.41 7.04
C ARG A 417 7.98 -25.09 5.68
N LYS A 418 6.69 -25.40 5.47
CA LYS A 418 5.95 -25.00 4.27
C LYS A 418 5.86 -23.48 4.16
N ALA A 419 5.56 -22.76 5.25
CA ALA A 419 5.51 -21.31 5.27
C ALA A 419 6.83 -20.67 4.80
N LEU A 420 7.97 -21.21 5.24
CA LEU A 420 9.29 -20.69 4.87
C LEU A 420 9.61 -20.78 3.38
N ILE A 421 8.88 -21.60 2.59
CA ILE A 421 9.01 -21.67 1.13
C ILE A 421 8.32 -20.47 0.46
N HIS A 422 7.31 -19.90 1.11
CA HIS A 422 6.46 -18.82 0.58
C HIS A 422 6.84 -17.43 1.11
N ILE A 423 7.85 -17.32 1.98
CA ILE A 423 8.32 -16.00 2.45
C ILE A 423 8.93 -15.17 1.31
N ASN A 424 8.74 -13.86 1.39
CA ASN A 424 9.27 -12.90 0.45
C ASN A 424 9.89 -11.70 1.21
N PRO A 425 10.57 -10.75 0.53
CA PRO A 425 11.20 -9.61 1.20
C PRO A 425 10.24 -8.69 1.99
N GLN A 426 8.94 -8.76 1.74
CA GLN A 426 7.92 -7.99 2.45
C GLN A 426 7.38 -8.74 3.68
N THR A 427 7.65 -10.05 3.81
CA THR A 427 7.22 -10.83 4.97
C THR A 427 7.87 -10.27 6.23
N ARG A 428 7.05 -10.03 7.27
CA ARG A 428 7.53 -9.50 8.54
C ARG A 428 8.51 -10.47 9.19
N LYS A 429 9.67 -9.95 9.60
CA LYS A 429 10.76 -10.74 10.19
C LYS A 429 10.34 -11.43 11.48
N GLU A 430 9.45 -10.81 12.25
CA GLU A 430 8.92 -11.35 13.50
C GLU A 430 8.20 -12.67 13.26
N ILE A 431 7.32 -12.76 12.28
CA ILE A 431 6.58 -13.98 11.98
C ILE A 431 7.50 -15.10 11.44
N VAL A 432 8.55 -14.73 10.72
CA VAL A 432 9.56 -15.70 10.27
C VAL A 432 10.34 -16.25 11.47
N SER A 433 10.69 -15.40 12.43
CA SER A 433 11.29 -15.79 13.71
C SER A 433 10.40 -16.77 14.47
N ASP A 434 9.09 -16.51 14.51
CA ASP A 434 8.13 -17.38 15.18
C ASP A 434 8.01 -18.76 14.52
N PHE A 435 8.08 -18.83 13.17
CA PHE A 435 8.14 -20.12 12.47
C PHE A 435 9.36 -20.93 12.88
N TYR A 436 10.53 -20.31 12.95
CA TYR A 436 11.73 -21.00 13.39
C TYR A 436 11.68 -21.37 14.88
N ASN A 437 11.02 -20.58 15.72
CA ASN A 437 10.77 -20.94 17.12
C ASN A 437 9.96 -22.24 17.23
N ILE A 438 8.82 -22.32 16.53
CA ILE A 438 7.95 -23.52 16.53
C ILE A 438 8.70 -24.75 15.99
N ILE A 439 9.51 -24.57 14.94
CA ILE A 439 10.38 -25.66 14.42
C ILE A 439 11.38 -26.09 15.49
N GLY A 440 11.99 -25.14 16.20
CA GLY A 440 12.92 -25.43 17.30
C GLY A 440 12.28 -26.25 18.42
N ASP A 441 11.11 -25.82 18.88
CA ASP A 441 10.36 -26.54 19.94
C ASP A 441 9.95 -27.93 19.49
N ALA A 442 9.47 -28.09 18.26
CA ALA A 442 9.12 -29.40 17.71
C ALA A 442 10.34 -30.33 17.52
N CYS A 443 11.49 -29.81 17.12
CA CYS A 443 12.73 -30.59 17.03
C CYS A 443 13.21 -30.99 18.40
N HIS A 444 13.16 -30.10 19.39
CA HIS A 444 13.59 -30.40 20.75
C HIS A 444 12.71 -31.51 21.39
N SER A 445 11.39 -31.43 21.26
CA SER A 445 10.46 -32.45 21.78
C SER A 445 10.72 -33.85 21.22
N LYS A 446 11.32 -33.94 20.01
CA LYS A 446 11.75 -35.20 19.36
C LYS A 446 13.17 -35.62 19.72
N GLY A 447 13.83 -34.93 20.63
CA GLY A 447 15.23 -35.18 21.01
C GLY A 447 16.26 -34.79 19.96
N LYS A 448 15.87 -34.00 18.95
CA LYS A 448 16.77 -33.52 17.89
C LYS A 448 17.37 -32.16 18.27
N ASN A 449 18.10 -32.14 19.39
CA ASN A 449 18.55 -30.92 20.04
C ASN A 449 19.43 -30.03 19.14
N GLN A 450 20.28 -30.64 18.28
CA GLN A 450 21.12 -29.87 17.37
C GLN A 450 20.28 -29.11 16.31
N GLU A 451 19.27 -29.78 15.72
CA GLU A 451 18.36 -29.16 14.75
C GLU A 451 17.52 -28.06 15.44
N ALA A 452 17.14 -28.26 16.71
CA ALA A 452 16.43 -27.25 17.50
C ALA A 452 17.26 -25.98 17.71
N TYR A 453 18.53 -26.13 18.09
CA TYR A 453 19.43 -25.00 18.31
C TYR A 453 19.72 -24.23 17.02
N GLU A 454 19.90 -24.93 15.90
CA GLU A 454 20.03 -24.26 14.59
C GLU A 454 18.77 -23.48 14.19
N ALA A 455 17.59 -23.99 14.55
CA ALA A 455 16.33 -23.26 14.33
C ALA A 455 16.22 -22.02 15.21
N TYR A 456 16.56 -22.11 16.51
CA TYR A 456 16.56 -20.95 17.41
C TYR A 456 17.59 -19.90 17.00
N ASP A 457 18.79 -20.29 16.58
CA ASP A 457 19.78 -19.34 16.06
C ASP A 457 19.23 -18.59 14.83
N LYS A 458 18.56 -19.29 13.90
CA LYS A 458 17.89 -18.65 12.77
C LYS A 458 16.75 -17.74 13.20
N ALA A 459 15.95 -18.15 14.18
CA ALA A 459 14.89 -17.30 14.72
C ALA A 459 15.45 -15.95 15.22
N LEU A 460 16.57 -16.01 15.96
CA LEU A 460 17.24 -14.82 16.49
C LEU A 460 17.96 -13.98 15.41
N GLU A 461 18.34 -14.57 14.27
CA GLU A 461 18.82 -13.79 13.10
C GLU A 461 17.72 -12.92 12.50
N TYR A 462 16.46 -13.41 12.49
CA TYR A 462 15.31 -12.63 12.00
C TYR A 462 14.80 -11.64 13.04
N ASN A 463 14.70 -12.04 14.30
CA ASN A 463 14.27 -11.19 15.40
C ASN A 463 15.11 -11.50 16.67
N ALA A 464 16.16 -10.72 16.88
CA ALA A 464 17.08 -10.88 18.02
C ALA A 464 16.40 -10.72 19.39
N ASP A 465 15.25 -10.05 19.45
CA ASP A 465 14.47 -9.77 20.65
C ASP A 465 13.22 -10.65 20.78
N ASN A 466 13.15 -11.79 20.08
CA ASN A 466 12.06 -12.75 20.25
C ASN A 466 12.15 -13.39 21.64
N ILE A 467 11.32 -12.89 22.55
CA ILE A 467 11.34 -13.27 23.97
C ILE A 467 11.05 -14.75 24.15
N GLY A 468 10.12 -15.33 23.37
CA GLY A 468 9.80 -16.76 23.41
C GLY A 468 11.02 -17.62 23.05
N VAL A 469 11.71 -17.28 21.96
CA VAL A 469 12.94 -17.97 21.54
C VAL A 469 14.02 -17.86 22.61
N LEU A 470 14.26 -16.65 23.12
CA LEU A 470 15.28 -16.40 24.14
C LEU A 470 15.03 -17.24 25.39
N ASN A 471 13.77 -17.37 25.82
CA ASN A 471 13.41 -18.19 26.98
C ASN A 471 13.63 -19.69 26.71
N ASN A 472 13.03 -20.21 25.63
CA ASN A 472 13.05 -21.64 25.34
C ASN A 472 14.48 -22.15 25.07
N TYR A 473 15.22 -21.38 24.25
CA TYR A 473 16.62 -21.72 23.96
C TYR A 473 17.48 -21.71 25.22
N ALA A 474 17.36 -20.68 26.07
CA ALA A 474 18.09 -20.60 27.33
C ALA A 474 17.75 -21.75 28.27
N TYR A 475 16.47 -22.08 28.40
CA TYR A 475 16.01 -23.22 29.22
C TYR A 475 16.60 -24.55 28.77
N TYR A 476 16.50 -24.85 27.46
CA TYR A 476 17.02 -26.14 26.94
C TYR A 476 18.55 -26.24 27.01
N LEU A 477 19.30 -25.15 26.79
CA LEU A 477 20.74 -25.14 27.05
C LEU A 477 21.08 -25.44 28.52
N SER A 478 20.26 -24.94 29.45
CA SER A 478 20.46 -25.16 30.88
C SER A 478 20.22 -26.60 31.30
N LEU A 479 19.24 -27.27 30.69
CA LEU A 479 18.98 -28.72 30.94
C LEU A 479 20.17 -29.59 30.50
N GLU A 480 20.82 -29.26 29.39
CA GLU A 480 22.00 -29.94 28.91
C GLU A 480 23.32 -29.45 29.56
N ARG A 481 23.27 -28.44 30.41
CA ARG A 481 24.43 -27.77 31.04
C ARG A 481 25.44 -27.25 30.00
N LYS A 482 24.93 -26.81 28.83
CA LYS A 482 25.72 -26.24 27.74
C LYS A 482 25.61 -24.74 27.70
N GLU A 483 26.66 -24.06 27.32
CA GLU A 483 26.69 -22.62 27.07
C GLU A 483 25.93 -21.79 28.14
N LEU A 484 26.13 -22.12 29.42
CA LEU A 484 25.36 -21.53 30.52
C LEU A 484 25.47 -20.02 30.63
N ASP A 485 26.57 -19.41 30.15
CA ASP A 485 26.71 -17.95 30.12
C ASP A 485 25.81 -17.33 29.04
N LYS A 486 25.70 -17.97 27.85
CA LYS A 486 24.75 -17.58 26.78
C LYS A 486 23.30 -17.75 27.26
N ALA A 487 23.01 -18.84 27.94
CA ALA A 487 21.69 -19.11 28.50
C ALA A 487 21.29 -18.06 29.55
N GLU A 488 22.20 -17.68 30.46
CA GLU A 488 21.96 -16.63 31.44
C GLU A 488 21.70 -15.29 30.79
N GLU A 489 22.50 -14.89 29.80
CA GLU A 489 22.32 -13.61 29.08
C GLU A 489 20.96 -13.57 28.39
N MET A 490 20.58 -14.61 27.66
CA MET A 490 19.28 -14.70 26.96
C MET A 490 18.12 -14.62 27.95
N SER A 491 18.15 -15.43 29.02
CA SER A 491 17.08 -15.46 30.02
C SER A 491 17.03 -14.17 30.85
N TYR A 492 18.14 -13.51 31.11
CA TYR A 492 18.13 -12.18 31.73
C TYR A 492 17.40 -11.15 30.88
N ARG A 493 17.55 -11.21 29.53
CA ARG A 493 16.81 -10.33 28.61
C ARG A 493 15.31 -10.56 28.71
N THR A 494 14.84 -11.81 28.89
CA THR A 494 13.41 -12.09 29.04
C THR A 494 12.84 -11.52 30.34
N VAL A 495 13.54 -11.70 31.45
CA VAL A 495 13.15 -11.12 32.75
C VAL A 495 13.16 -9.59 32.72
N LYS A 496 14.12 -8.98 32.00
CA LYS A 496 14.17 -7.53 31.84
C LYS A 496 12.98 -7.00 31.02
N ALA A 497 12.54 -7.73 30.00
CA ALA A 497 11.42 -7.35 29.15
C ALA A 497 10.08 -7.51 29.89
N GLU A 498 9.90 -8.63 30.61
CA GLU A 498 8.69 -8.96 31.36
C GLU A 498 9.00 -9.35 32.81
N PRO A 499 9.25 -8.39 33.69
CA PRO A 499 9.75 -8.66 35.04
C PRO A 499 8.79 -9.42 35.97
N GLN A 500 7.51 -9.52 35.59
CA GLN A 500 6.49 -10.21 36.39
C GLN A 500 6.04 -11.54 35.78
N ASN A 501 6.63 -11.94 34.66
CA ASN A 501 6.30 -13.21 34.02
C ASN A 501 6.93 -14.38 34.79
N ALA A 502 6.09 -15.20 35.41
CA ALA A 502 6.53 -16.30 36.26
C ALA A 502 7.39 -17.35 35.53
N THR A 503 7.05 -17.64 34.26
CA THR A 503 7.81 -18.59 33.43
C THR A 503 9.23 -18.09 33.15
N TYR A 504 9.38 -16.80 32.87
CA TYR A 504 10.70 -16.22 32.59
C TYR A 504 11.55 -16.08 33.87
N LEU A 505 10.91 -15.77 34.98
CA LEU A 505 11.55 -15.74 36.30
C LEU A 505 12.03 -17.14 36.73
N ASP A 506 11.20 -18.17 36.49
CA ASP A 506 11.56 -19.58 36.76
C ASP A 506 12.74 -20.01 35.90
N THR A 507 12.68 -19.80 34.58
CA THR A 507 13.81 -20.15 33.68
C THR A 507 15.11 -19.48 34.12
N TYR A 508 15.06 -18.20 34.47
CA TYR A 508 16.25 -17.48 34.92
C TYR A 508 16.76 -18.02 36.29
N ALA A 509 15.85 -18.30 37.22
CA ALA A 509 16.17 -18.89 38.50
C ALA A 509 16.81 -20.28 38.32
N TRP A 510 16.26 -21.10 37.43
CA TRP A 510 16.80 -22.42 37.12
C TRP A 510 18.21 -22.36 36.54
N ILE A 511 18.47 -21.45 35.59
CA ILE A 511 19.81 -21.26 35.01
C ILE A 511 20.81 -20.84 36.09
N LEU A 512 20.45 -19.92 36.98
CA LEU A 512 21.28 -19.48 38.11
C LEU A 512 21.56 -20.66 39.06
N PHE A 513 20.55 -21.51 39.30
CA PHE A 513 20.70 -22.73 40.11
C PHE A 513 21.69 -23.70 39.49
N VAL A 514 21.57 -23.97 38.18
CA VAL A 514 22.48 -24.89 37.46
C VAL A 514 23.93 -24.34 37.46
N LYS A 515 24.08 -23.01 37.45
CA LYS A 515 25.41 -22.35 37.61
C LYS A 515 25.95 -22.33 39.04
N GLY A 516 25.16 -22.76 40.03
CA GLY A 516 25.54 -22.78 41.45
C GLY A 516 25.27 -21.46 42.19
N ASN A 517 24.58 -20.51 41.56
CA ASN A 517 24.26 -19.19 42.16
C ASN A 517 22.95 -19.27 42.98
N TYR A 518 22.90 -20.19 43.96
CA TYR A 518 21.68 -20.55 44.70
C TYR A 518 20.97 -19.38 45.37
N ALA A 519 21.72 -18.45 45.95
CA ALA A 519 21.15 -17.30 46.63
C ALA A 519 20.39 -16.36 45.67
N GLN A 520 20.93 -16.14 44.48
CA GLN A 520 20.22 -15.36 43.45
C GLN A 520 19.06 -16.15 42.87
N ALA A 521 19.24 -17.46 42.58
CA ALA A 521 18.17 -18.32 42.10
C ALA A 521 16.94 -18.26 43.02
N ARG A 522 17.16 -18.22 44.36
CA ARG A 522 16.11 -18.14 45.36
C ARG A 522 15.28 -16.85 45.21
N ILE A 523 15.91 -15.69 44.96
CA ILE A 523 15.21 -14.44 44.80
C ILE A 523 14.22 -14.50 43.62
N TYR A 524 14.66 -15.01 42.47
CA TYR A 524 13.86 -15.05 41.27
C TYR A 524 12.77 -16.13 41.31
N ILE A 525 13.02 -17.28 41.91
CA ILE A 525 11.98 -18.31 42.02
C ILE A 525 10.88 -17.92 43.02
N ASP A 526 11.24 -17.26 44.13
CA ASP A 526 10.28 -16.76 45.09
C ASP A 526 9.39 -15.67 44.44
N GLU A 527 9.97 -14.84 43.57
CA GLU A 527 9.18 -13.85 42.82
C GLU A 527 8.29 -14.52 41.74
N ALA A 528 8.75 -15.59 41.09
CA ALA A 528 7.92 -16.39 40.16
C ALA A 528 6.68 -16.94 40.87
N ILE A 529 6.86 -17.62 42.02
CA ILE A 529 5.76 -18.12 42.83
C ILE A 529 4.80 -17.05 43.30
N LYS A 530 5.29 -15.85 43.62
CA LYS A 530 4.45 -14.73 44.05
C LYS A 530 3.59 -14.19 42.90
N ASN A 531 4.11 -14.20 41.67
CA ASN A 531 3.43 -13.64 40.51
C ASN A 531 2.45 -14.63 39.86
N GLU A 532 2.55 -15.95 40.17
CA GLU A 532 1.68 -16.98 39.59
C GLU A 532 0.75 -17.56 40.66
N LYS A 533 -0.56 -17.44 40.43
CA LYS A 533 -1.57 -17.94 41.37
C LYS A 533 -1.70 -19.46 41.37
N ASP A 534 -1.44 -20.05 40.25
CA ASP A 534 -1.52 -21.52 40.05
C ASP A 534 -0.27 -22.06 39.35
N PRO A 535 0.91 -22.08 40.01
CA PRO A 535 2.17 -22.48 39.42
C PRO A 535 2.14 -23.89 38.82
N SER A 536 2.84 -24.08 37.71
CA SER A 536 3.00 -25.39 37.08
C SER A 536 3.78 -26.38 37.99
N SER A 537 3.67 -27.68 37.70
CA SER A 537 4.45 -28.71 38.39
C SER A 537 5.96 -28.43 38.31
N ASP A 538 6.43 -27.93 37.17
CA ASP A 538 7.86 -27.67 36.93
C ASP A 538 8.37 -26.49 37.77
N ILE A 539 7.63 -25.36 37.78
CA ILE A 539 7.96 -24.20 38.64
C ILE A 539 8.03 -24.63 40.12
N LEU A 540 7.06 -25.46 40.56
CA LEU A 540 7.04 -25.96 41.93
C LEU A 540 8.20 -26.89 42.23
N GLU A 541 8.62 -27.74 41.29
CA GLU A 541 9.78 -28.65 41.48
C GLU A 541 11.08 -27.86 41.50
N HIS A 542 11.29 -26.89 40.57
CA HIS A 542 12.44 -25.99 40.60
C HIS A 542 12.50 -25.17 41.90
N CYS A 543 11.35 -24.70 42.37
CA CYS A 543 11.29 -24.00 43.65
C CYS A 543 11.74 -24.88 44.80
N GLY A 544 11.27 -26.13 44.87
CA GLY A 544 11.72 -27.09 45.86
C GLY A 544 13.21 -27.38 45.78
N ASP A 545 13.76 -27.52 44.58
CA ASP A 545 15.19 -27.79 44.35
C ASP A 545 16.08 -26.64 44.82
N ILE A 546 15.68 -25.40 44.53
CA ILE A 546 16.38 -24.18 44.92
C ILE A 546 16.30 -23.98 46.46
N HIS A 547 15.11 -24.18 47.05
CA HIS A 547 14.94 -24.10 48.50
C HIS A 547 15.81 -25.12 49.25
N ALA A 548 15.94 -26.35 48.73
CA ALA A 548 16.78 -27.38 49.33
C ALA A 548 18.28 -26.99 49.34
N HIS A 549 18.76 -26.14 48.42
CA HIS A 549 20.13 -25.65 48.36
C HIS A 549 20.35 -24.33 49.12
N THR A 550 19.29 -23.76 49.67
CA THR A 550 19.32 -22.50 50.44
C THR A 550 18.89 -22.68 51.88
N ASP A 551 19.19 -23.87 52.43
CA ASP A 551 18.92 -24.28 53.81
C ASP A 551 17.45 -24.25 54.27
N ASP A 552 16.51 -24.30 53.33
CA ASP A 552 15.06 -24.33 53.60
C ASP A 552 14.46 -25.68 53.19
N LEU A 553 14.78 -26.71 53.93
CA LEU A 553 14.31 -28.07 53.66
C LEU A 553 12.80 -28.22 53.88
N GLU A 554 12.20 -27.47 54.79
CA GLU A 554 10.77 -27.50 55.05
C GLU A 554 9.98 -26.93 53.87
N GLY A 555 10.39 -25.78 53.37
CA GLY A 555 9.86 -25.17 52.14
C GLY A 555 10.03 -26.07 50.93
N ALA A 556 11.22 -26.67 50.75
CA ALA A 556 11.52 -27.62 49.67
C ALA A 556 10.54 -28.80 49.64
N LEU A 557 10.31 -29.41 50.82
CA LEU A 557 9.39 -30.53 50.95
C LEU A 557 7.92 -30.14 50.66
N SER A 558 7.53 -28.91 51.01
CA SER A 558 6.21 -28.40 50.69
C SER A 558 6.02 -28.25 49.20
N TYR A 559 6.95 -27.61 48.49
CA TYR A 559 6.87 -27.39 47.04
C TYR A 559 6.96 -28.70 46.25
N TRP A 560 7.86 -29.63 46.59
CA TRP A 560 7.92 -30.94 45.94
C TRP A 560 6.62 -31.73 46.09
N LYS A 561 5.92 -31.67 47.23
CA LYS A 561 4.63 -32.34 47.42
C LYS A 561 3.57 -31.69 46.53
N GLN A 562 3.52 -30.35 46.46
CA GLN A 562 2.62 -29.64 45.59
C GLN A 562 2.89 -29.99 44.11
N ALA A 563 4.15 -30.05 43.67
CA ALA A 563 4.53 -30.52 42.34
C ALA A 563 4.01 -31.92 42.03
N LEU A 564 4.12 -32.83 43.01
CA LEU A 564 3.62 -34.21 42.86
C LEU A 564 2.08 -34.25 42.77
N GLU A 565 1.38 -33.45 43.57
CA GLU A 565 -0.09 -33.34 43.55
C GLU A 565 -0.57 -32.75 42.21
N LYS A 566 0.22 -31.89 41.57
CA LYS A 566 -0.02 -31.36 40.24
C LYS A 566 0.37 -32.28 39.08
N GLY A 567 0.83 -33.48 39.38
CA GLY A 567 1.09 -34.49 38.37
C GLY A 567 2.48 -34.42 37.73
N SER A 568 3.50 -33.85 38.40
CA SER A 568 4.88 -33.87 37.88
C SER A 568 5.31 -35.29 37.45
N GLU A 569 5.86 -35.39 36.24
CA GLU A 569 6.38 -36.63 35.66
C GLU A 569 7.85 -36.90 36.01
N SER A 570 8.46 -36.05 36.84
CA SER A 570 9.87 -36.20 37.25
C SER A 570 10.15 -37.52 37.95
N LYS A 571 11.14 -38.21 37.41
CA LYS A 571 11.56 -39.53 37.93
C LYS A 571 12.21 -39.46 39.32
N THR A 572 12.72 -38.28 39.68
CA THR A 572 13.45 -38.06 40.94
C THR A 572 12.57 -37.48 42.04
N LEU A 573 11.42 -36.86 41.75
CA LEU A 573 10.60 -36.14 42.71
C LEU A 573 10.19 -36.94 43.93
N LYS A 574 9.68 -38.20 43.75
CA LYS A 574 9.31 -39.07 44.86
C LYS A 574 10.50 -39.42 45.74
N ARG A 575 11.70 -39.54 45.15
CA ARG A 575 12.96 -39.80 45.87
C ARG A 575 13.44 -38.56 46.62
N LYS A 576 13.31 -37.36 46.02
CA LYS A 576 13.61 -36.09 46.69
C LYS A 576 12.78 -35.95 47.97
N ILE A 577 11.47 -36.22 47.90
CA ILE A 577 10.54 -36.17 49.06
C ILE A 577 10.91 -37.19 50.11
N SER A 578 11.14 -38.48 49.73
CA SER A 578 11.41 -39.56 50.68
C SER A 578 12.76 -39.43 51.36
N GLN A 579 13.79 -39.00 50.63
CA GLN A 579 15.15 -38.81 51.14
C GLN A 579 15.39 -37.41 51.71
N LYS A 580 14.42 -36.51 51.60
CA LYS A 580 14.50 -35.14 52.09
C LYS A 580 15.76 -34.40 51.62
N ARG A 581 16.11 -34.56 50.35
CA ARG A 581 17.26 -33.89 49.72
C ARG A 581 17.08 -33.76 48.22
N TYR A 582 17.81 -32.82 47.65
CA TYR A 582 17.93 -32.70 46.20
C TYR A 582 18.57 -33.96 45.59
N ILE A 583 18.03 -34.40 44.48
CA ILE A 583 18.57 -35.48 43.66
C ILE A 583 18.54 -34.99 42.22
N ALA A 584 19.71 -34.87 41.60
CA ALA A 584 19.80 -34.48 40.19
C ALA A 584 19.17 -35.58 39.29
N GLU A 585 18.57 -35.13 38.24
CA GLU A 585 18.06 -36.01 37.17
C GLU A 585 19.18 -36.66 36.37
#